data_75e4a293cf9b99a347f05c20b66ba09a
#
_entry.id   75e4a293cf9b99a347f05c20b66ba09a
#
_cell.length_a   1.000
_cell.length_b   1.000
_cell.length_c   1.000
_cell.angle_alpha   90.00
_cell.angle_beta   90.00
_cell.angle_gamma   90.00
#
_symmetry.space_group_name_H-M   'P 1'
#
loop_
_entity.id
_entity.type
_entity.pdbx_description
1 polymer ?
#
loop_
_entity_poly.entity_id
_entity_poly.type
_entity_poly.pdbx_seq_one_letter_code
_entity_poly.pdbx_strand_id
1 'polypeptide(L)'
;KAEEEAKRKAAEEDKVKEKAAEQPQPAPAPQPEKPTEEPENPAPAPKPENPAEQPKAEKTDDQQAEEDYARRSEEEYNRLTQQQPPKPEQPAPAPKIGWKQENGMWYFYNTDGSMATGWLQNNGSWYYLNSNGAMATGWLQNNGSWYYLNANGSMATGWLQNNGSWYYLNANGSMATGWLQYNGSWYYLNANGSMATGWLQYNGSWYYLNSNGAMVTGWLQYNGSWYYLNANGSMATGWLQNNGSWYYLNANGSM
;
A
#
# COMPACT_ATOMS: atom_id res chain seq x y z
N LYS A 1 8.42 -38.98 39.80
CA LYS A 1 8.87 -37.54 39.83
C LYS A 1 9.30 -37.06 38.46
N ALA A 2 10.12 -37.83 37.70
CA ALA A 2 10.61 -37.41 36.37
C ALA A 2 9.50 -37.37 35.31
N GLU A 3 8.52 -38.26 35.38
CA GLU A 3 7.40 -38.33 34.42
C GLU A 3 6.37 -37.21 34.63
N GLU A 4 6.23 -36.76 35.87
CA GLU A 4 5.33 -35.66 36.25
C GLU A 4 5.92 -34.27 35.87
N GLU A 5 7.25 -34.16 35.93
CA GLU A 5 7.97 -32.97 35.49
C GLU A 5 7.98 -32.84 33.96
N ALA A 6 8.08 -33.95 33.22
CA ALA A 6 7.96 -33.99 31.78
C ALA A 6 6.54 -33.59 31.30
N LYS A 7 5.48 -34.05 32.01
CA LYS A 7 4.09 -33.62 31.71
C LYS A 7 3.83 -32.15 32.01
N ARG A 8 4.45 -31.59 33.07
CA ARG A 8 4.34 -30.15 33.37
C ARG A 8 5.04 -29.28 32.30
N LYS A 9 6.22 -29.69 31.84
CA LYS A 9 6.94 -28.99 30.78
C LYS A 9 6.20 -29.02 29.45
N ALA A 10 5.62 -30.17 29.08
CA ALA A 10 4.80 -30.29 27.87
C ALA A 10 3.54 -29.43 27.94
N ALA A 11 2.87 -29.35 29.12
CA ALA A 11 1.69 -28.51 29.30
C ALA A 11 2.03 -26.99 29.33
N GLU A 12 3.25 -26.63 29.71
CA GLU A 12 3.72 -25.24 29.72
C GLU A 12 4.15 -24.80 28.30
N GLU A 13 4.74 -25.70 27.51
CA GLU A 13 5.04 -25.48 26.09
C GLU A 13 3.78 -25.35 25.22
N ASP A 14 2.73 -26.13 25.51
CA ASP A 14 1.45 -26.02 24.82
C ASP A 14 0.74 -24.69 25.14
N LYS A 15 0.82 -24.20 26.39
CA LYS A 15 0.31 -22.87 26.77
C LYS A 15 1.08 -21.72 26.12
N VAL A 16 2.39 -21.89 25.91
CA VAL A 16 3.21 -20.90 25.20
C VAL A 16 2.88 -20.89 23.71
N LYS A 17 2.57 -22.07 23.12
CA LYS A 17 2.12 -22.18 21.72
C LYS A 17 0.71 -21.61 21.52
N GLU A 18 -0.20 -21.83 22.45
CA GLU A 18 -1.56 -21.27 22.40
C GLU A 18 -1.55 -19.75 22.54
N LYS A 19 -0.65 -19.21 23.38
CA LYS A 19 -0.44 -17.75 23.52
C LYS A 19 0.27 -17.10 22.33
N ALA A 20 1.08 -17.87 21.58
CA ALA A 20 1.73 -17.40 20.35
C ALA A 20 0.80 -17.47 19.12
N ALA A 21 -0.27 -18.28 19.18
CA ALA A 21 -1.31 -18.33 18.14
C ALA A 21 -2.37 -17.22 18.28
N GLU A 22 -2.41 -16.55 19.44
CA GLU A 22 -3.29 -15.41 19.73
C GLU A 22 -2.52 -14.07 19.59
N GLN A 23 -1.84 -13.89 18.45
CA GLN A 23 -1.44 -12.54 18.06
C GLN A 23 -2.69 -11.80 17.60
N PRO A 24 -2.97 -10.61 18.15
CA PRO A 24 -4.08 -9.79 17.67
C PRO A 24 -3.87 -9.52 16.19
N GLN A 25 -4.85 -9.87 15.37
CA GLN A 25 -4.94 -9.38 14.01
C GLN A 25 -4.76 -7.85 14.06
N PRO A 26 -3.95 -7.26 13.18
CA PRO A 26 -3.94 -5.81 13.05
C PRO A 26 -5.38 -5.37 12.85
N ALA A 27 -5.82 -4.42 13.69
CA ALA A 27 -7.13 -3.82 13.59
C ALA A 27 -7.40 -3.43 12.13
N PRO A 28 -8.59 -3.70 11.59
CA PRO A 28 -8.93 -3.25 10.25
C PRO A 28 -8.72 -1.75 10.20
N ALA A 29 -8.03 -1.28 9.15
CA ALA A 29 -7.88 0.14 8.88
C ALA A 29 -9.27 0.79 8.96
N PRO A 30 -9.40 1.98 9.58
CA PRO A 30 -10.67 2.66 9.66
C PRO A 30 -11.23 2.81 8.25
N GLN A 31 -12.45 2.31 8.03
CA GLN A 31 -13.19 2.58 6.81
C GLN A 31 -13.36 4.09 6.69
N PRO A 32 -13.20 4.68 5.50
CA PRO A 32 -13.50 6.08 5.31
C PRO A 32 -14.97 6.30 5.70
N GLU A 33 -15.18 7.15 6.69
CA GLU A 33 -16.50 7.62 7.06
C GLU A 33 -17.14 8.25 5.82
N LYS A 34 -18.38 7.84 5.56
CA LYS A 34 -19.24 8.40 4.53
C LYS A 34 -19.27 9.92 4.73
N PRO A 35 -19.12 10.73 3.68
CA PRO A 35 -19.19 12.18 3.82
C PRO A 35 -20.50 12.55 4.49
N THR A 36 -20.39 13.24 5.61
CA THR A 36 -21.51 13.92 6.28
C THR A 36 -22.10 14.91 5.29
N GLU A 37 -23.40 14.87 5.13
CA GLU A 37 -24.17 15.74 4.25
C GLU A 37 -23.71 17.19 4.40
N GLU A 38 -23.41 17.79 3.27
CA GLU A 38 -23.16 19.21 3.10
C GLU A 38 -24.34 19.99 3.74
N PRO A 39 -24.11 21.00 4.59
CA PRO A 39 -25.20 21.78 5.13
C PRO A 39 -25.93 22.47 4.00
N GLU A 40 -27.26 22.25 3.95
CA GLU A 40 -28.16 22.91 3.01
C GLU A 40 -27.91 24.41 3.01
N ASN A 41 -27.64 24.93 1.84
CA ASN A 41 -27.54 26.35 1.55
C ASN A 41 -28.85 27.04 1.99
N PRO A 42 -28.80 28.03 2.91
CA PRO A 42 -30.01 28.71 3.31
C PRO A 42 -30.66 29.37 2.09
N ALA A 43 -31.97 29.20 2.00
CA ALA A 43 -32.80 29.79 0.96
C ALA A 43 -32.53 31.27 0.78
N PRO A 44 -32.52 31.81 -0.43
CA PRO A 44 -32.30 33.24 -0.64
C PRO A 44 -33.37 34.06 0.00
N ALA A 45 -32.95 35.08 0.77
CA ALA A 45 -33.81 36.02 1.40
C ALA A 45 -34.75 36.69 0.37
N PRO A 46 -36.02 37.01 0.76
CA PRO A 46 -36.96 37.63 -0.14
C PRO A 46 -36.44 39.01 -0.56
N LYS A 47 -36.51 39.24 -1.89
CA LYS A 47 -36.17 40.50 -2.53
C LYS A 47 -37.02 41.62 -1.91
N PRO A 48 -36.47 42.75 -1.48
CA PRO A 48 -37.26 43.85 -1.00
C PRO A 48 -38.17 44.40 -2.11
N GLU A 49 -39.44 44.55 -1.77
CA GLU A 49 -40.42 45.18 -2.65
C GLU A 49 -39.98 46.65 -2.92
N ASN A 50 -40.13 46.99 -4.18
CA ASN A 50 -39.83 48.30 -4.74
C ASN A 50 -40.61 49.41 -3.98
N PRO A 51 -39.97 50.42 -3.39
CA PRO A 51 -40.70 51.53 -2.84
C PRO A 51 -41.33 52.32 -4.00
N ALA A 52 -42.61 52.70 -3.79
CA ALA A 52 -43.38 53.50 -4.69
C ALA A 52 -42.63 54.74 -5.20
N GLU A 53 -42.77 55.02 -6.51
CA GLU A 53 -42.26 56.23 -7.14
C GLU A 53 -42.69 57.46 -6.39
N GLN A 54 -41.69 58.17 -5.83
CA GLN A 54 -41.84 59.56 -5.45
C GLN A 54 -41.71 60.44 -6.70
N PRO A 55 -42.45 61.50 -6.86
CA PRO A 55 -42.38 62.40 -8.01
C PRO A 55 -40.99 62.98 -8.10
N LYS A 56 -40.35 62.88 -9.26
CA LYS A 56 -39.08 63.50 -9.59
C LYS A 56 -39.18 65.01 -9.41
N ALA A 57 -38.44 65.50 -8.44
CA ALA A 57 -38.16 66.95 -8.35
C ALA A 57 -37.38 67.37 -9.63
N GLU A 58 -37.78 68.41 -10.32
CA GLU A 58 -37.03 69.00 -11.41
C GLU A 58 -35.64 69.45 -10.86
N LYS A 59 -34.60 68.96 -11.51
CA LYS A 59 -33.20 69.28 -11.17
C LYS A 59 -32.89 70.71 -11.61
N THR A 60 -32.15 71.44 -10.79
CA THR A 60 -31.64 72.77 -11.17
C THR A 60 -30.57 72.66 -12.24
N ASP A 61 -30.41 73.71 -13.09
CA ASP A 61 -29.43 73.75 -14.16
C ASP A 61 -27.99 73.43 -13.67
N ASP A 62 -27.64 73.82 -12.45
CA ASP A 62 -26.33 73.51 -11.85
C ASP A 62 -26.15 72.01 -11.54
N GLN A 63 -27.21 71.33 -11.05
CA GLN A 63 -27.17 69.88 -10.78
C GLN A 63 -27.06 69.09 -12.09
N GLN A 64 -27.68 69.55 -13.14
CA GLN A 64 -27.59 68.94 -14.48
C GLN A 64 -26.18 69.08 -15.06
N ALA A 65 -25.54 70.22 -14.88
CA ALA A 65 -24.18 70.50 -15.30
C ALA A 65 -23.12 69.64 -14.58
N GLU A 66 -23.30 69.39 -13.25
CA GLU A 66 -22.43 68.51 -12.48
C GLU A 66 -22.59 67.05 -12.89
N GLU A 67 -23.82 66.58 -13.15
CA GLU A 67 -24.05 65.20 -13.63
C GLU A 67 -23.47 64.99 -15.04
N ASP A 68 -23.59 65.96 -15.96
CA ASP A 68 -23.02 65.90 -17.29
C ASP A 68 -21.49 65.96 -17.26
N TYR A 69 -20.91 66.71 -16.34
CA TYR A 69 -19.45 66.68 -16.13
C TYR A 69 -18.95 65.36 -15.61
N ALA A 70 -19.62 64.82 -14.59
CA ALA A 70 -19.27 63.51 -14.02
C ALA A 70 -19.40 62.41 -15.06
N ARG A 71 -20.47 62.40 -15.88
CA ARG A 71 -20.64 61.42 -16.96
C ARG A 71 -19.55 61.51 -18.02
N ARG A 72 -19.18 62.69 -18.48
CA ARG A 72 -18.14 62.92 -19.46
C ARG A 72 -16.76 62.50 -18.92
N SER A 73 -16.47 62.76 -17.68
CA SER A 73 -15.25 62.37 -17.00
C SER A 73 -15.14 60.82 -16.88
N GLU A 74 -16.25 60.15 -16.59
CA GLU A 74 -16.32 58.69 -16.52
C GLU A 74 -16.21 58.04 -17.91
N GLU A 75 -16.86 58.62 -18.92
CA GLU A 75 -16.72 58.17 -20.31
C GLU A 75 -15.29 58.37 -20.85
N GLU A 76 -14.61 59.48 -20.51
CA GLU A 76 -13.23 59.70 -20.88
C GLU A 76 -12.26 58.80 -20.14
N TYR A 77 -12.48 58.52 -18.86
CA TYR A 77 -11.72 57.55 -18.08
C TYR A 77 -11.85 56.15 -18.66
N ASN A 78 -13.07 55.75 -18.99
CA ASN A 78 -13.34 54.43 -19.60
C ASN A 78 -12.72 54.32 -20.99
N ARG A 79 -12.74 55.40 -21.79
CA ARG A 79 -12.08 55.43 -23.09
C ARG A 79 -10.55 55.33 -23.00
N LEU A 80 -9.95 55.96 -21.99
CA LEU A 80 -8.50 55.96 -21.78
C LEU A 80 -8.04 54.58 -21.24
N THR A 81 -8.86 53.95 -20.37
CA THR A 81 -8.56 52.60 -19.85
C THR A 81 -8.72 51.51 -20.90
N GLN A 82 -9.65 51.68 -21.86
CA GLN A 82 -9.81 50.73 -22.98
C GLN A 82 -8.72 50.91 -24.07
N GLN A 83 -8.00 52.04 -24.07
CA GLN A 83 -6.86 52.30 -24.98
C GLN A 83 -5.51 51.85 -24.39
N GLN A 84 -5.47 51.36 -23.11
CA GLN A 84 -4.24 50.76 -22.64
C GLN A 84 -4.00 49.44 -23.39
N PRO A 85 -2.81 49.23 -23.96
CA PRO A 85 -2.48 47.93 -24.51
C PRO A 85 -2.69 46.88 -23.45
N PRO A 86 -3.23 45.69 -23.80
CA PRO A 86 -3.43 44.64 -22.83
C PRO A 86 -2.13 44.42 -22.06
N LYS A 87 -2.21 44.44 -20.73
CA LYS A 87 -1.06 44.13 -19.89
C LYS A 87 -0.44 42.84 -20.43
N PRO A 88 0.88 42.79 -20.70
CA PRO A 88 1.50 41.58 -21.21
C PRO A 88 1.05 40.42 -20.30
N GLU A 89 0.33 39.45 -20.85
CA GLU A 89 0.01 38.23 -20.13
C GLU A 89 1.35 37.60 -19.75
N GLN A 90 1.55 37.46 -18.45
CA GLN A 90 2.71 36.76 -17.93
C GLN A 90 2.68 35.37 -18.55
N PRO A 91 3.74 34.88 -19.23
CA PRO A 91 3.74 33.58 -19.85
C PRO A 91 3.24 32.56 -18.84
N ALA A 92 2.28 31.75 -19.23
CA ALA A 92 1.82 30.66 -18.39
C ALA A 92 3.04 29.85 -17.91
N PRO A 93 3.13 29.49 -16.63
CA PRO A 93 4.25 28.69 -16.12
C PRO A 93 4.38 27.43 -17.00
N ALA A 94 5.62 27.13 -17.40
CA ALA A 94 5.90 25.96 -18.21
C ALA A 94 5.29 24.72 -17.55
N PRO A 95 4.66 23.81 -18.32
CA PRO A 95 4.02 22.63 -17.76
C PRO A 95 5.05 21.81 -16.99
N LYS A 96 4.67 21.34 -15.79
CA LYS A 96 5.48 20.41 -15.04
C LYS A 96 5.53 19.09 -15.80
N ILE A 97 6.69 18.52 -16.00
CA ILE A 97 6.90 17.24 -16.69
C ILE A 97 7.86 16.39 -15.86
N GLY A 98 7.61 15.08 -15.83
CA GLY A 98 8.41 14.11 -15.09
C GLY A 98 8.24 14.18 -13.59
N TRP A 99 9.19 13.63 -12.85
CA TRP A 99 9.14 13.59 -11.40
C TRP A 99 9.27 14.97 -10.77
N LYS A 100 8.35 15.29 -9.85
CA LYS A 100 8.34 16.51 -9.04
C LYS A 100 8.06 16.17 -7.59
N GLN A 101 8.80 16.81 -6.67
CA GLN A 101 8.53 16.71 -5.25
C GLN A 101 7.76 17.96 -4.80
N GLU A 102 6.60 17.75 -4.18
CA GLU A 102 5.73 18.81 -3.69
C GLU A 102 5.25 18.44 -2.29
N ASN A 103 5.45 19.34 -1.33
CA ASN A 103 5.08 19.12 0.08
C ASN A 103 5.59 17.76 0.65
N GLY A 104 6.81 17.35 0.28
CA GLY A 104 7.43 16.12 0.73
C GLY A 104 6.98 14.85 0.00
N MET A 105 6.00 14.93 -0.89
CA MET A 105 5.50 13.82 -1.71
C MET A 105 6.04 13.90 -3.12
N TRP A 106 6.25 12.74 -3.76
CA TRP A 106 6.64 12.66 -5.15
C TRP A 106 5.43 12.44 -6.05
N TYR A 107 5.41 13.15 -7.18
CA TYR A 107 4.39 13.08 -8.23
C TYR A 107 5.08 12.92 -9.58
N PHE A 108 4.39 12.30 -10.54
CA PHE A 108 4.86 12.22 -11.91
C PHE A 108 3.89 12.91 -12.85
N TYR A 109 4.41 13.84 -13.65
CA TYR A 109 3.62 14.57 -14.63
C TYR A 109 3.97 14.07 -16.04
N ASN A 110 2.94 13.71 -16.80
CA ASN A 110 3.04 13.30 -18.18
C ASN A 110 3.51 14.44 -19.07
N THR A 111 3.86 14.16 -20.32
CA THR A 111 4.32 15.17 -21.28
C THR A 111 3.26 16.22 -21.62
N ASP A 112 1.99 15.91 -21.44
CA ASP A 112 0.87 16.83 -21.59
C ASP A 112 0.61 17.66 -20.32
N GLY A 113 1.42 17.47 -19.27
CA GLY A 113 1.28 18.15 -17.97
C GLY A 113 0.24 17.53 -17.04
N SER A 114 -0.45 16.47 -17.44
CA SER A 114 -1.37 15.75 -16.56
C SER A 114 -0.61 14.93 -15.52
N MET A 115 -1.18 14.80 -14.32
CA MET A 115 -0.62 14.01 -13.25
C MET A 115 -0.90 12.51 -13.46
N ALA A 116 0.14 11.68 -13.42
CA ALA A 116 0.01 10.24 -13.54
C ALA A 116 -0.63 9.62 -12.29
N THR A 117 -1.41 8.56 -12.47
CA THR A 117 -1.98 7.71 -11.43
C THR A 117 -1.88 6.24 -11.84
N GLY A 118 -1.87 5.32 -10.85
CA GLY A 118 -1.73 3.89 -11.10
C GLY A 118 -0.29 3.49 -11.39
N TRP A 119 -0.11 2.35 -12.07
CA TRP A 119 1.20 1.83 -12.41
C TRP A 119 1.89 2.67 -13.48
N LEU A 120 3.13 3.04 -13.22
CA LEU A 120 4.01 3.80 -14.11
C LEU A 120 5.33 3.05 -14.29
N GLN A 121 5.74 2.80 -15.53
CA GLN A 121 7.09 2.36 -15.84
C GLN A 121 7.96 3.56 -16.25
N ASN A 122 9.05 3.76 -15.53
CA ASN A 122 9.99 4.84 -15.82
C ASN A 122 11.43 4.38 -15.61
N ASN A 123 12.29 4.59 -16.59
CA ASN A 123 13.70 4.17 -16.55
C ASN A 123 13.91 2.71 -16.12
N GLY A 124 13.09 1.78 -16.62
CA GLY A 124 13.19 0.35 -16.35
C GLY A 124 12.64 -0.11 -14.99
N SER A 125 12.16 0.81 -14.15
CA SER A 125 11.52 0.50 -12.86
C SER A 125 10.02 0.76 -12.90
N TRP A 126 9.27 0.00 -12.13
CA TRP A 126 7.84 0.23 -11.92
C TRP A 126 7.61 1.02 -10.64
N TYR A 127 6.67 1.96 -10.70
CA TYR A 127 6.20 2.80 -9.62
C TYR A 127 4.67 2.75 -9.57
N TYR A 128 4.12 3.09 -8.42
CA TYR A 128 2.67 3.24 -8.29
C TYR A 128 2.33 4.62 -7.75
N LEU A 129 1.48 5.35 -8.49
CA LEU A 129 0.94 6.64 -8.07
C LEU A 129 -0.49 6.41 -7.58
N ASN A 130 -0.76 6.84 -6.35
CA ASN A 130 -2.09 6.77 -5.75
C ASN A 130 -3.10 7.60 -6.58
N SER A 131 -4.39 7.47 -6.28
CA SER A 131 -5.45 8.23 -6.95
C SER A 131 -5.27 9.74 -6.84
N ASN A 132 -4.61 10.23 -5.78
CA ASN A 132 -4.23 11.64 -5.60
C ASN A 132 -2.90 12.01 -6.29
N GLY A 133 -2.30 11.10 -7.04
CA GLY A 133 -1.02 11.26 -7.74
C GLY A 133 0.23 11.07 -6.88
N ALA A 134 0.10 10.92 -5.56
CA ALA A 134 1.26 10.73 -4.70
C ALA A 134 1.89 9.35 -4.92
N MET A 135 3.22 9.30 -5.03
CA MET A 135 3.97 8.06 -5.18
C MET A 135 3.82 7.17 -3.93
N ALA A 136 3.43 5.92 -4.15
CA ALA A 136 3.32 4.92 -3.10
C ALA A 136 4.69 4.37 -2.68
N THR A 137 4.82 4.02 -1.40
CA THR A 137 5.95 3.27 -0.83
C THR A 137 5.42 2.23 0.16
N GLY A 138 6.20 1.17 0.43
CA GLY A 138 5.78 0.09 1.30
C GLY A 138 4.83 -0.89 0.63
N TRP A 139 4.05 -1.60 1.44
CA TRP A 139 3.10 -2.60 0.95
C TRP A 139 1.91 -1.97 0.25
N LEU A 140 1.59 -2.46 -0.93
CA LEU A 140 0.46 -2.07 -1.77
C LEU A 140 -0.37 -3.29 -2.15
N GLN A 141 -1.68 -3.24 -1.91
CA GLN A 141 -2.61 -4.23 -2.46
C GLN A 141 -3.28 -3.65 -3.70
N ASN A 142 -3.14 -4.35 -4.82
CA ASN A 142 -3.75 -3.94 -6.09
C ASN A 142 -4.26 -5.17 -6.85
N ASN A 143 -5.52 -5.14 -7.28
CA ASN A 143 -6.18 -6.23 -8.01
C ASN A 143 -5.99 -7.62 -7.36
N GLY A 144 -6.12 -7.70 -6.03
CA GLY A 144 -6.03 -8.95 -5.28
C GLY A 144 -4.60 -9.46 -5.02
N SER A 145 -3.57 -8.80 -5.52
CA SER A 145 -2.16 -9.12 -5.27
C SER A 145 -1.48 -8.08 -4.40
N TRP A 146 -0.50 -8.52 -3.62
CA TRP A 146 0.35 -7.65 -2.84
C TRP A 146 1.65 -7.35 -3.59
N TYR A 147 2.09 -6.11 -3.49
CA TYR A 147 3.34 -5.57 -4.04
C TYR A 147 4.08 -4.80 -2.97
N TYR A 148 5.38 -4.62 -3.14
CA TYR A 148 6.16 -3.77 -2.25
C TYR A 148 6.90 -2.70 -3.06
N LEU A 149 6.67 -1.44 -2.70
CA LEU A 149 7.39 -0.30 -3.27
C LEU A 149 8.48 0.13 -2.30
N ASN A 150 9.71 0.14 -2.76
CA ASN A 150 10.87 0.58 -1.97
C ASN A 150 10.72 2.04 -1.51
N ALA A 151 11.58 2.50 -0.62
CA ALA A 151 11.55 3.88 -0.14
C ALA A 151 11.69 4.93 -1.26
N ASN A 152 12.36 4.56 -2.36
CA ASN A 152 12.48 5.40 -3.56
C ASN A 152 11.28 5.24 -4.54
N GLY A 153 10.25 4.49 -4.16
CA GLY A 153 9.06 4.21 -4.95
C GLY A 153 9.20 3.07 -5.96
N SER A 154 10.40 2.54 -6.23
CA SER A 154 10.56 1.44 -7.19
C SER A 154 9.96 0.15 -6.67
N MET A 155 9.25 -0.59 -7.53
CA MET A 155 8.69 -1.90 -7.21
C MET A 155 9.79 -2.91 -6.91
N ALA A 156 9.68 -3.59 -5.76
CA ALA A 156 10.60 -4.66 -5.37
C ALA A 156 10.29 -5.96 -6.11
N THR A 157 11.34 -6.76 -6.38
CA THR A 157 11.27 -8.14 -6.87
C THR A 157 12.30 -8.98 -6.14
N GLY A 158 12.10 -10.29 -6.07
CA GLY A 158 12.99 -11.21 -5.36
C GLY A 158 12.77 -11.19 -3.84
N TRP A 159 13.79 -11.60 -3.10
CA TRP A 159 13.71 -11.67 -1.64
C TRP A 159 13.71 -10.29 -0.99
N LEU A 160 12.77 -10.09 -0.08
CA LEU A 160 12.57 -8.87 0.71
C LEU A 160 12.54 -9.21 2.20
N GLN A 161 13.33 -8.53 3.01
CA GLN A 161 13.18 -8.57 4.47
C GLN A 161 12.42 -7.33 4.94
N ASN A 162 11.31 -7.54 5.63
CA ASN A 162 10.50 -6.46 6.18
C ASN A 162 9.99 -6.84 7.56
N ASN A 163 10.19 -5.97 8.56
CA ASN A 163 9.76 -6.19 9.95
C ASN A 163 10.16 -7.59 10.50
N GLY A 164 11.40 -8.04 10.24
CA GLY A 164 11.93 -9.30 10.73
C GLY A 164 11.48 -10.56 9.99
N SER A 165 10.58 -10.45 9.01
CA SER A 165 10.12 -11.56 8.17
C SER A 165 10.68 -11.45 6.75
N TRP A 166 10.87 -12.59 6.11
CA TRP A 166 11.25 -12.66 4.71
C TRP A 166 10.01 -12.90 3.83
N TYR A 167 9.99 -12.24 2.70
CA TYR A 167 8.97 -12.32 1.65
C TYR A 167 9.64 -12.52 0.31
N TYR A 168 8.91 -13.04 -0.65
CA TYR A 168 9.38 -13.14 -2.03
C TYR A 168 8.41 -12.45 -2.99
N LEU A 169 8.92 -11.48 -3.77
CA LEU A 169 8.17 -10.81 -4.82
C LEU A 169 8.58 -11.45 -6.16
N ASN A 170 7.60 -11.94 -6.91
CA ASN A 170 7.81 -12.50 -8.23
C ASN A 170 8.39 -11.47 -9.21
N ALA A 171 8.83 -11.90 -10.38
CA ALA A 171 9.36 -10.99 -11.40
C ALA A 171 8.38 -9.90 -11.83
N ASN A 172 7.07 -10.15 -11.72
CA ASN A 172 6.02 -9.15 -11.97
C ASN A 172 5.69 -8.29 -10.74
N GLY A 173 6.44 -8.44 -9.64
CA GLY A 173 6.25 -7.72 -8.38
C GLY A 173 5.21 -8.30 -7.43
N SER A 174 4.39 -9.27 -7.85
CA SER A 174 3.38 -9.86 -6.97
C SER A 174 4.02 -10.69 -5.86
N MET A 175 3.52 -10.58 -4.64
CA MET A 175 3.98 -11.39 -3.50
C MET A 175 3.67 -12.87 -3.69
N ALA A 176 4.67 -13.72 -3.54
CA ALA A 176 4.52 -15.16 -3.60
C ALA A 176 3.93 -15.73 -2.30
N THR A 177 3.15 -16.81 -2.43
CA THR A 177 2.66 -17.66 -1.35
C THR A 177 2.79 -19.12 -1.76
N GLY A 178 2.85 -20.04 -0.78
CA GLY A 178 3.02 -21.46 -1.04
C GLY A 178 4.46 -21.84 -1.34
N TRP A 179 4.65 -22.99 -1.99
CA TRP A 179 5.98 -23.51 -2.31
C TRP A 179 6.67 -22.69 -3.40
N LEU A 180 7.91 -22.32 -3.14
CA LEU A 180 8.80 -21.59 -4.05
C LEU A 180 10.10 -22.36 -4.24
N GLN A 181 10.51 -22.62 -5.47
CA GLN A 181 11.85 -23.09 -5.77
C GLN A 181 12.74 -21.91 -6.16
N TYR A 182 13.85 -21.76 -5.45
CA TYR A 182 14.81 -20.69 -5.71
C TYR A 182 16.24 -21.21 -5.54
N ASN A 183 17.09 -21.01 -6.52
CA ASN A 183 18.49 -21.47 -6.54
C ASN A 183 18.66 -22.93 -6.08
N GLY A 184 17.82 -23.85 -6.55
CA GLY A 184 17.89 -25.28 -6.26
C GLY A 184 17.34 -25.68 -4.89
N SER A 185 16.91 -24.77 -4.05
CA SER A 185 16.26 -25.04 -2.75
C SER A 185 14.77 -24.74 -2.80
N TRP A 186 14.00 -25.43 -1.99
CA TRP A 186 12.57 -25.16 -1.80
C TRP A 186 12.34 -24.36 -0.53
N TYR A 187 11.43 -23.40 -0.63
CA TYR A 187 10.97 -22.52 0.44
C TYR A 187 9.45 -22.55 0.52
N TYR A 188 8.89 -22.21 1.64
CA TYR A 188 7.46 -22.07 1.77
C TYR A 188 7.09 -20.67 2.28
N LEU A 189 6.25 -19.96 1.53
CA LEU A 189 5.69 -18.67 1.92
C LEU A 189 4.27 -18.91 2.43
N ASN A 190 4.02 -18.49 3.68
CA ASN A 190 2.71 -18.58 4.31
C ASN A 190 1.65 -17.79 3.52
N ALA A 191 0.38 -17.94 3.86
CA ALA A 191 -0.71 -17.20 3.22
C ALA A 191 -0.55 -15.67 3.31
N ASN A 192 0.12 -15.18 4.36
CA ASN A 192 0.45 -13.75 4.52
C ASN A 192 1.76 -13.35 3.81
N GLY A 193 2.38 -14.25 3.06
CA GLY A 193 3.63 -14.06 2.33
C GLY A 193 4.91 -14.25 3.15
N SER A 194 4.84 -14.37 4.48
CA SER A 194 6.03 -14.57 5.30
C SER A 194 6.66 -15.94 5.07
N MET A 195 8.00 -16.01 4.98
CA MET A 195 8.73 -17.26 4.82
C MET A 195 8.61 -18.13 6.08
N ALA A 196 8.23 -19.39 5.89
CA ALA A 196 8.15 -20.38 6.97
C ALA A 196 9.55 -20.90 7.35
N THR A 197 9.71 -21.23 8.63
CA THR A 197 10.86 -21.96 9.19
C THR A 197 10.34 -23.01 10.18
N GLY A 198 11.14 -24.05 10.44
CA GLY A 198 10.75 -25.14 11.32
C GLY A 198 9.79 -26.13 10.67
N TRP A 199 9.03 -26.83 11.49
CA TRP A 199 8.09 -27.84 11.03
C TRP A 199 6.87 -27.21 10.34
N LEU A 200 6.54 -27.71 9.17
CA LEU A 200 5.39 -27.31 8.36
C LEU A 200 4.53 -28.53 8.04
N GLN A 201 3.24 -28.45 8.30
CA GLN A 201 2.28 -29.42 7.80
C GLN A 201 1.61 -28.89 6.53
N TYR A 202 1.73 -29.67 5.46
CA TYR A 202 1.14 -29.32 4.17
C TYR A 202 0.57 -30.56 3.47
N ASN A 203 -0.70 -30.51 3.08
CA ASN A 203 -1.41 -31.59 2.41
C ASN A 203 -1.23 -32.96 3.12
N GLY A 204 -1.34 -32.99 4.46
CA GLY A 204 -1.24 -34.21 5.25
C GLY A 204 0.18 -34.73 5.49
N SER A 205 1.21 -34.13 4.93
CA SER A 205 2.62 -34.45 5.16
C SER A 205 3.33 -33.38 5.96
N TRP A 206 4.34 -33.80 6.72
CA TRP A 206 5.22 -32.89 7.45
C TRP A 206 6.49 -32.62 6.66
N TYR A 207 6.95 -31.38 6.70
CA TYR A 207 8.19 -30.88 6.09
C TYR A 207 8.96 -30.10 7.15
N TYR A 208 10.25 -29.94 6.96
CA TYR A 208 11.07 -29.10 7.80
C TYR A 208 11.82 -28.05 6.99
N LEU A 209 11.63 -26.79 7.32
CA LEU A 209 12.36 -25.64 6.77
C LEU A 209 13.42 -25.23 7.78
N ASN A 210 14.68 -25.17 7.38
CA ASN A 210 15.75 -24.74 8.28
C ASN A 210 15.64 -23.24 8.64
N SER A 211 16.55 -22.73 9.45
CA SER A 211 16.54 -21.33 9.87
C SER A 211 16.67 -20.32 8.70
N ASN A 212 17.20 -20.76 7.56
CA ASN A 212 17.26 -19.94 6.34
C ASN A 212 16.02 -20.11 5.45
N GLY A 213 15.03 -20.89 5.89
CA GLY A 213 13.82 -21.19 5.14
C GLY A 213 13.94 -22.31 4.12
N ALA A 214 15.15 -22.87 3.89
CA ALA A 214 15.33 -23.92 2.94
C ALA A 214 14.80 -25.27 3.44
N MET A 215 14.03 -25.98 2.59
CA MET A 215 13.51 -27.31 2.88
C MET A 215 14.64 -28.32 3.08
N VAL A 216 14.57 -29.09 4.16
CA VAL A 216 15.55 -30.12 4.50
C VAL A 216 15.13 -31.46 3.91
N THR A 217 16.12 -32.24 3.45
CA THR A 217 15.98 -33.64 3.04
C THR A 217 17.03 -34.50 3.75
N GLY A 218 16.77 -35.79 3.89
CA GLY A 218 17.65 -36.70 4.60
C GLY A 218 17.47 -36.66 6.12
N TRP A 219 18.51 -37.06 6.85
CA TRP A 219 18.47 -37.12 8.30
C TRP A 219 18.47 -35.75 8.95
N LEU A 220 17.57 -35.55 9.88
CA LEU A 220 17.42 -34.35 10.70
C LEU A 220 17.44 -34.73 12.18
N GLN A 221 18.31 -34.12 12.98
CA GLN A 221 18.22 -34.18 14.43
C GLN A 221 17.47 -32.93 14.94
N TYR A 222 16.39 -33.16 15.65
CA TYR A 222 15.58 -32.08 16.22
C TYR A 222 15.11 -32.45 17.63
N ASN A 223 15.35 -31.56 18.59
CA ASN A 223 15.03 -31.76 20.02
C ASN A 223 15.43 -33.13 20.55
N GLY A 224 16.63 -33.62 20.21
CA GLY A 224 17.17 -34.91 20.68
C GLY A 224 16.66 -36.15 19.98
N SER A 225 15.71 -36.04 19.05
CA SER A 225 15.20 -37.14 18.22
C SER A 225 15.69 -37.02 16.77
N TRP A 226 15.78 -38.18 16.11
CA TRP A 226 16.10 -38.26 14.69
C TRP A 226 14.85 -38.40 13.86
N TYR A 227 14.81 -37.69 12.75
CA TYR A 227 13.77 -37.69 11.72
C TYR A 227 14.41 -37.92 10.36
N TYR A 228 13.65 -38.42 9.42
CA TYR A 228 14.09 -38.53 8.03
C TYR A 228 13.12 -37.85 7.09
N LEU A 229 13.62 -36.88 6.31
CA LEU A 229 12.86 -36.21 5.26
C LEU A 229 13.23 -36.85 3.91
N ASN A 230 12.22 -37.35 3.21
CA ASN A 230 12.37 -37.96 1.89
C ASN A 230 12.96 -36.94 0.88
N ALA A 231 13.34 -37.41 -0.31
CA ALA A 231 13.87 -36.55 -1.36
C ALA A 231 12.90 -35.42 -1.78
N ASN A 232 11.59 -35.62 -1.62
CA ASN A 232 10.57 -34.61 -1.85
C ASN A 232 10.30 -33.73 -0.61
N GLY A 233 11.06 -33.90 0.47
CA GLY A 233 10.93 -33.17 1.72
C GLY A 233 9.91 -33.71 2.70
N SER A 234 9.04 -34.65 2.31
CA SER A 234 8.03 -35.22 3.23
C SER A 234 8.68 -36.06 4.32
N MET A 235 8.21 -35.93 5.56
CA MET A 235 8.69 -36.72 6.71
C MET A 235 8.32 -38.18 6.52
N ALA A 236 9.31 -39.07 6.67
CA ALA A 236 9.11 -40.52 6.63
C ALA A 236 8.54 -41.04 7.95
N THR A 237 7.71 -42.06 7.86
CA THR A 237 7.20 -42.88 9.00
C THR A 237 7.27 -44.36 8.61
N GLY A 238 7.33 -45.24 9.61
CA GLY A 238 7.47 -46.66 9.38
C GLY A 238 8.88 -47.11 9.02
N TRP A 239 9.00 -48.22 8.32
CA TRP A 239 10.29 -48.78 7.93
C TRP A 239 10.94 -47.98 6.80
N LEU A 240 12.19 -47.58 7.04
CA LEU A 240 13.04 -46.86 6.08
C LEU A 240 14.33 -47.65 5.80
N GLN A 241 14.65 -47.91 4.55
CA GLN A 241 15.97 -48.40 4.20
C GLN A 241 16.84 -47.22 3.69
N ASN A 242 17.97 -47.03 4.34
CA ASN A 242 18.91 -45.94 3.95
C ASN A 242 20.33 -46.48 4.08
N ASN A 243 21.13 -46.34 3.01
CA ASN A 243 22.51 -46.78 2.93
C ASN A 243 22.69 -48.25 3.38
N GLY A 244 21.80 -49.16 2.99
CA GLY A 244 21.87 -50.57 3.32
C GLY A 244 21.38 -50.97 4.71
N SER A 245 21.03 -50.01 5.56
CA SER A 245 20.51 -50.24 6.90
C SER A 245 19.01 -49.95 6.97
N TRP A 246 18.33 -50.66 7.88
CA TRP A 246 16.91 -50.46 8.16
C TRP A 246 16.70 -49.65 9.46
N TYR A 247 15.81 -48.69 9.38
CA TYR A 247 15.43 -47.81 10.45
C TYR A 247 13.90 -47.82 10.59
N TYR A 248 13.41 -47.59 11.79
CA TYR A 248 11.98 -47.47 12.03
C TYR A 248 11.66 -46.08 12.59
N LEU A 249 10.82 -45.34 11.86
CA LEU A 249 10.32 -44.03 12.28
C LEU A 249 8.90 -44.23 12.82
N ASN A 250 8.66 -43.72 14.04
CA ASN A 250 7.34 -43.75 14.68
C ASN A 250 6.30 -42.99 13.86
N ALA A 251 5.03 -43.07 14.24
CA ALA A 251 3.96 -42.34 13.57
C ALA A 251 4.15 -40.79 13.59
N ASN A 252 4.87 -40.31 14.61
CA ASN A 252 5.25 -38.87 14.71
C ASN A 252 6.57 -38.55 13.97
N GLY A 253 7.15 -39.51 13.27
CA GLY A 253 8.40 -39.36 12.51
C GLY A 253 9.69 -39.54 13.31
N SER A 254 9.64 -39.62 14.64
CA SER A 254 10.85 -39.81 15.44
C SER A 254 11.35 -41.27 15.36
N MET A 255 12.68 -41.43 15.30
CA MET A 255 13.35 -42.71 15.39
C MET A 255 13.55 -43.08 16.85
#